data_c50f27a35a7628fc4662a97933bc48bc
#
_entry.id   c50f27a35a7628fc4662a97933bc48bc
#
_cell.length_a   1.000
_cell.length_b   1.000
_cell.length_c   1.000
_cell.angle_alpha   90.00
_cell.angle_beta   90.00
_cell.angle_gamma   90.00
#
_symmetry.space_group_name_H-M   'P 1'
#
loop_
_entity.id
_entity.type
_entity.pdbx_description
1 polymer ?
#
loop_
_entity_poly.entity_id
_entity_poly.type
_entity_poly.pdbx_seq_one_letter_code
_entity_poly.pdbx_strand_id
1 'polypeptide(L)'
;YTFINENNIDLNIEFFIHSELLSDHNNFVGAKIIDNGMIQYSHDFMFSTFAKSNKISGHQINGSKNTIKNGCINDKDYIGMSKDSSVKYDLGIVKKGEKVSLEICILIQDSVNKISDLETEIERIRKIDFQKEYTNTKSYWRKFVKTHNGLNLKEPKNSYEEKIQEIYKRTILLFPLLQNQTTGGIIAAPEIDEDLTKCGRYA
;
A
#
# COMPACT_ATOMS: atom_id res chain seq x y z
N TYR A 1 -5.84 -6.66 5.92
CA TYR A 1 -7.26 -6.33 6.16
C TYR A 1 -7.92 -7.49 6.88
N THR A 2 -8.74 -7.20 7.89
CA THR A 2 -9.56 -8.19 8.58
C THR A 2 -11.00 -7.67 8.62
N PHE A 3 -11.92 -8.48 8.12
CA PHE A 3 -13.34 -8.19 8.09
C PHE A 3 -14.03 -9.05 9.14
N ILE A 4 -14.89 -8.45 9.96
CA ILE A 4 -15.68 -9.12 10.98
C ILE A 4 -17.14 -8.87 10.66
N ASN A 5 -17.94 -9.92 10.56
CA ASN A 5 -19.37 -9.77 10.35
C ASN A 5 -20.11 -9.60 11.69
N GLU A 6 -20.47 -8.37 12.00
CA GLU A 6 -21.26 -8.04 13.20
C GLU A 6 -22.76 -8.06 12.94
N ASN A 7 -23.21 -8.28 11.70
CA ASN A 7 -24.63 -8.32 11.34
C ASN A 7 -25.26 -9.67 11.70
N ASN A 8 -26.58 -9.69 11.73
CA ASN A 8 -27.38 -10.89 11.97
C ASN A 8 -27.64 -11.75 10.72
N ILE A 9 -27.04 -11.41 9.60
CA ILE A 9 -27.16 -12.12 8.33
C ILE A 9 -25.77 -12.52 7.83
N ASP A 10 -25.70 -13.56 7.04
CA ASP A 10 -24.48 -13.97 6.35
C ASP A 10 -24.14 -12.95 5.26
N LEU A 11 -22.86 -12.57 5.17
CA LEU A 11 -22.38 -11.60 4.19
C LEU A 11 -21.39 -12.26 3.24
N ASN A 12 -21.61 -12.10 1.95
CA ASN A 12 -20.59 -12.41 0.95
C ASN A 12 -19.64 -11.23 0.81
N ILE A 13 -18.36 -11.45 1.05
CA ILE A 13 -17.32 -10.39 1.05
C ILE A 13 -16.49 -10.49 -0.23
N GLU A 14 -16.58 -9.46 -1.03
CA GLU A 14 -15.68 -9.24 -2.17
C GLU A 14 -14.79 -8.02 -1.89
N PHE A 15 -13.51 -8.14 -2.21
CA PHE A 15 -12.54 -7.06 -2.02
C PHE A 15 -11.95 -6.65 -3.36
N PHE A 16 -12.01 -5.36 -3.67
CA PHE A 16 -11.50 -4.80 -4.91
C PHE A 16 -10.26 -3.96 -4.66
N ILE A 17 -9.25 -4.13 -5.50
CA ILE A 17 -8.11 -3.23 -5.58
C ILE A 17 -8.14 -2.55 -6.94
N HIS A 18 -8.11 -1.24 -6.91
CA HIS A 18 -7.97 -0.38 -8.07
C HIS A 18 -6.64 0.36 -8.02
N SER A 19 -5.96 0.41 -9.14
CA SER A 19 -4.74 1.19 -9.28
C SER A 19 -4.79 2.01 -10.55
N GLU A 20 -4.47 3.28 -10.39
CA GLU A 20 -4.31 4.25 -11.46
C GLU A 20 -2.89 4.81 -11.34
N LEU A 21 -1.96 4.16 -12.04
CA LEU A 21 -0.55 4.56 -12.02
C LEU A 21 -0.34 5.67 -13.06
N LEU A 22 0.11 6.82 -12.58
CA LEU A 22 0.50 7.95 -13.40
C LEU A 22 2.02 8.00 -13.46
N SER A 23 2.60 8.00 -14.64
CA SER A 23 4.02 8.30 -14.83
C SER A 23 4.20 9.69 -15.44
N ASP A 24 5.31 10.32 -15.16
CA ASP A 24 5.62 11.77 -15.32
C ASP A 24 5.09 12.48 -16.58
N HIS A 25 5.02 11.80 -17.71
CA HIS A 25 4.56 12.43 -18.97
C HIS A 25 3.53 11.58 -19.71
N ASN A 26 3.30 10.36 -19.27
CA ASN A 26 2.37 9.43 -19.92
C ASN A 26 1.39 8.89 -18.87
N ASN A 27 0.13 9.27 -19.02
CA ASN A 27 -0.96 8.70 -18.23
C ASN A 27 -1.28 7.24 -18.62
N PHE A 28 -0.37 6.57 -19.32
CA PHE A 28 -0.59 5.23 -19.82
C PHE A 28 0.54 4.31 -19.37
N VAL A 29 0.17 3.18 -18.85
CA VAL A 29 1.08 2.15 -18.38
C VAL A 29 0.67 0.80 -18.95
N GLY A 30 1.61 -0.12 -19.10
CA GLY A 30 1.28 -1.51 -19.34
C GLY A 30 0.75 -2.16 -18.06
N ALA A 31 -0.10 -3.15 -18.22
CA ALA A 31 -0.59 -3.95 -17.10
C ALA A 31 -0.52 -5.44 -17.42
N LYS A 32 -0.18 -6.25 -16.43
CA LYS A 32 -0.20 -7.72 -16.49
C LYS A 32 -0.93 -8.25 -15.26
N ILE A 33 -1.89 -9.12 -15.50
CA ILE A 33 -2.57 -9.85 -14.43
C ILE A 33 -1.75 -11.08 -14.07
N ILE A 34 -1.63 -11.35 -12.78
CA ILE A 34 -1.02 -12.54 -12.21
C ILE A 34 -2.03 -13.26 -11.32
N ASP A 35 -1.79 -14.52 -10.99
CA ASP A 35 -2.73 -15.38 -10.25
C ASP A 35 -3.28 -14.77 -8.96
N ASN A 36 -2.51 -13.91 -8.32
CA ASN A 36 -2.82 -13.34 -7.03
C ASN A 36 -2.82 -11.81 -7.00
N GLY A 37 -2.82 -11.15 -8.16
CA GLY A 37 -2.82 -9.70 -8.22
C GLY A 37 -2.57 -9.11 -9.60
N MET A 38 -1.94 -7.95 -9.64
CA MET A 38 -1.61 -7.24 -10.86
C MET A 38 -0.25 -6.55 -10.79
N ILE A 39 0.37 -6.40 -11.95
CA ILE A 39 1.59 -5.64 -12.17
C ILE A 39 1.25 -4.51 -13.14
N GLN A 40 1.64 -3.29 -12.81
CA GLN A 40 1.63 -2.15 -13.72
C GLN A 40 3.06 -1.70 -13.95
N TYR A 41 3.38 -1.31 -15.18
CA TYR A 41 4.74 -0.94 -15.57
C TYR A 41 4.76 0.19 -16.58
N SER A 42 5.78 1.03 -16.47
CA SER A 42 6.10 2.11 -17.39
C SER A 42 7.61 2.27 -17.44
N HIS A 43 8.21 2.16 -18.62
CA HIS A 43 9.67 2.19 -18.80
C HIS A 43 10.39 1.24 -17.83
N ASP A 44 11.15 1.79 -16.91
CA ASP A 44 11.96 1.12 -15.89
C ASP A 44 11.28 1.02 -14.51
N PHE A 45 10.11 1.59 -14.38
CA PHE A 45 9.34 1.59 -13.13
C PHE A 45 8.26 0.52 -13.15
N MET A 46 8.17 -0.27 -12.09
CA MET A 46 7.13 -1.28 -11.91
C MET A 46 6.46 -1.15 -10.54
N PHE A 47 5.16 -1.33 -10.55
CA PHE A 47 4.30 -1.37 -9.37
C PHE A 47 3.49 -2.66 -9.39
N SER A 48 3.46 -3.36 -8.28
CA SER A 48 2.62 -4.54 -8.14
C SER A 48 1.80 -4.50 -6.86
N THR A 49 0.55 -4.93 -6.98
CA THR A 49 -0.33 -5.18 -5.84
C THR A 49 -0.81 -6.62 -5.93
N PHE A 50 -0.60 -7.39 -4.87
CA PHE A 50 -0.93 -8.81 -4.88
C PHE A 50 -1.29 -9.33 -3.48
N ALA A 51 -2.13 -10.35 -3.44
CA ALA A 51 -2.41 -11.07 -2.20
C ALA A 51 -1.34 -12.11 -1.91
N LYS A 52 -1.01 -12.31 -0.64
CA LYS A 52 -0.05 -13.32 -0.21
C LYS A 52 -0.52 -14.73 -0.54
N SER A 53 -1.76 -15.05 -0.26
CA SER A 53 -2.30 -16.41 -0.37
C SER A 53 -3.54 -16.52 -1.25
N ASN A 54 -4.34 -15.45 -1.37
CA ASN A 54 -5.57 -15.47 -2.12
C ASN A 54 -5.29 -15.31 -3.62
N LYS A 55 -6.02 -16.08 -4.43
CA LYS A 55 -6.08 -15.84 -5.88
C LYS A 55 -7.11 -14.76 -6.18
N ILE A 56 -6.92 -14.07 -7.28
CA ILE A 56 -7.94 -13.17 -7.81
C ILE A 56 -9.14 -13.98 -8.29
N SER A 57 -10.33 -13.42 -8.15
CA SER A 57 -11.59 -13.96 -8.66
C SER A 57 -12.16 -13.16 -9.83
N GLY A 58 -11.47 -12.09 -10.22
CA GLY A 58 -11.82 -11.27 -11.36
C GLY A 58 -10.81 -10.16 -11.59
N HIS A 59 -10.76 -9.63 -12.81
CA HIS A 59 -9.86 -8.55 -13.18
C HIS A 59 -10.43 -7.67 -14.30
N GLN A 60 -9.91 -6.48 -14.41
CA GLN A 60 -10.19 -5.60 -15.56
C GLN A 60 -9.02 -4.65 -15.77
N ILE A 61 -8.52 -4.64 -17.01
CA ILE A 61 -7.55 -3.66 -17.48
C ILE A 61 -8.29 -2.64 -18.34
N ASN A 62 -8.05 -1.38 -18.07
CA ASN A 62 -8.66 -0.21 -18.71
C ASN A 62 -10.16 -0.02 -18.44
N GLY A 63 -10.47 1.17 -17.96
CA GLY A 63 -11.85 1.59 -17.64
C GLY A 63 -12.45 0.92 -16.40
N SER A 64 -11.62 0.33 -15.54
CA SER A 64 -12.07 -0.39 -14.35
C SER A 64 -12.65 0.51 -13.26
N LYS A 65 -12.23 1.78 -13.21
CA LYS A 65 -12.70 2.76 -12.21
C LYS A 65 -14.22 2.89 -12.14
N ASN A 66 -14.87 2.91 -13.30
CA ASN A 66 -16.34 3.06 -13.36
C ASN A 66 -17.08 1.77 -13.00
N THR A 67 -16.54 0.61 -13.37
CA THR A 67 -17.15 -0.69 -13.06
C THR A 67 -17.08 -1.00 -11.57
N ILE A 68 -15.94 -0.73 -10.93
CA ILE A 68 -15.77 -0.93 -9.48
C ILE A 68 -16.71 -0.04 -8.66
N LYS A 69 -16.95 1.19 -9.05
CA LYS A 69 -17.94 2.05 -8.37
C LYS A 69 -19.33 1.43 -8.29
N ASN A 70 -19.65 0.54 -9.21
CA ASN A 70 -20.89 -0.21 -9.24
C ASN A 70 -20.79 -1.59 -8.58
N GLY A 71 -19.69 -1.90 -7.89
CA GLY A 71 -19.44 -3.18 -7.25
C GLY A 71 -19.20 -4.34 -8.22
N CYS A 72 -18.77 -4.05 -9.46
CA CYS A 72 -18.56 -5.03 -10.50
C CYS A 72 -17.16 -5.01 -11.07
N ILE A 73 -16.78 -6.08 -11.74
CA ILE A 73 -15.60 -6.19 -12.58
C ILE A 73 -15.94 -7.05 -13.81
N ASN A 74 -15.41 -6.71 -14.98
CA ASN A 74 -15.91 -7.28 -16.24
C ASN A 74 -15.06 -8.44 -16.77
N ASP A 75 -14.05 -8.92 -16.04
CA ASP A 75 -13.10 -9.96 -16.46
C ASP A 75 -12.54 -9.71 -17.87
N LYS A 76 -11.98 -8.52 -18.03
CA LYS A 76 -11.57 -8.03 -19.34
C LYS A 76 -10.08 -7.74 -19.41
N ASP A 77 -9.42 -8.43 -20.34
CA ASP A 77 -8.10 -8.06 -20.82
C ASP A 77 -8.17 -6.88 -21.79
N TYR A 78 -7.08 -6.16 -21.88
CA TYR A 78 -6.91 -5.05 -22.80
C TYR A 78 -5.53 -5.11 -23.44
N ILE A 79 -5.51 -5.06 -24.78
CA ILE A 79 -4.26 -4.98 -25.54
C ILE A 79 -3.98 -3.52 -25.83
N GLY A 80 -3.02 -2.95 -25.13
CA GLY A 80 -2.63 -1.55 -25.27
C GLY A 80 -2.18 -0.95 -23.94
N MET A 81 -1.91 0.34 -23.95
CA MET A 81 -1.56 1.10 -22.75
C MET A 81 -2.83 1.52 -22.04
N SER A 82 -2.87 1.33 -20.74
CA SER A 82 -4.04 1.63 -19.88
C SER A 82 -3.68 2.64 -18.82
N LYS A 83 -4.67 3.44 -18.40
CA LYS A 83 -4.52 4.31 -17.22
C LYS A 83 -4.69 3.54 -15.91
N ASP A 84 -5.56 2.53 -15.92
CA ASP A 84 -6.01 1.87 -14.72
C ASP A 84 -6.13 0.36 -14.91
N SER A 85 -6.01 -0.34 -13.80
CA SER A 85 -6.33 -1.75 -13.72
C SER A 85 -6.87 -2.09 -12.32
N SER A 86 -7.62 -3.17 -12.27
CA SER A 86 -8.26 -3.63 -11.04
C SER A 86 -8.31 -5.13 -10.95
N VAL A 87 -8.28 -5.62 -9.72
CA VAL A 87 -8.48 -7.02 -9.40
C VAL A 87 -9.50 -7.17 -8.29
N LYS A 88 -10.18 -8.31 -8.27
CA LYS A 88 -11.16 -8.69 -7.27
C LYS A 88 -10.70 -9.95 -6.56
N TYR A 89 -10.94 -10.01 -5.25
CA TYR A 89 -10.79 -11.20 -4.42
C TYR A 89 -12.16 -11.54 -3.82
N ASP A 90 -12.59 -12.77 -4.03
CA ASP A 90 -13.76 -13.32 -3.34
C ASP A 90 -13.27 -13.94 -2.02
N LEU A 91 -13.73 -13.40 -0.90
CA LEU A 91 -13.41 -13.88 0.43
C LEU A 91 -14.47 -14.82 0.99
N GLY A 92 -15.53 -15.06 0.22
CA GLY A 92 -16.60 -15.97 0.55
C GLY A 92 -17.61 -15.43 1.55
N ILE A 93 -18.43 -16.35 2.05
CA ILE A 93 -19.51 -16.04 2.99
C ILE A 93 -18.94 -16.03 4.41
N VAL A 94 -19.15 -14.90 5.10
CA VAL A 94 -18.75 -14.70 6.50
C VAL A 94 -20.00 -14.64 7.35
N LYS A 95 -20.17 -15.63 8.23
CA LYS A 95 -21.31 -15.72 9.14
C LYS A 95 -21.21 -14.71 10.27
N LYS A 96 -22.32 -14.50 10.99
CA LYS A 96 -22.34 -13.65 12.18
C LYS A 96 -21.21 -14.01 13.15
N GLY A 97 -20.43 -13.03 13.57
CA GLY A 97 -19.32 -13.19 14.51
C GLY A 97 -18.04 -13.80 13.92
N GLU A 98 -18.10 -14.31 12.69
CA GLU A 98 -16.93 -14.81 11.99
C GLU A 98 -16.07 -13.65 11.42
N LYS A 99 -14.83 -13.96 11.15
CA LYS A 99 -13.89 -13.05 10.51
C LYS A 99 -13.16 -13.72 9.35
N VAL A 100 -12.86 -12.94 8.35
CA VAL A 100 -11.98 -13.31 7.24
C VAL A 100 -10.89 -12.27 7.09
N SER A 101 -9.70 -12.69 6.69
CA SER A 101 -8.54 -11.81 6.51
C SER A 101 -7.96 -11.93 5.11
N LEU A 102 -7.47 -10.81 4.60
CA LEU A 102 -6.77 -10.69 3.33
C LEU A 102 -5.45 -9.95 3.56
N GLU A 103 -4.33 -10.60 3.24
CA GLU A 103 -2.99 -10.01 3.30
C GLU A 103 -2.60 -9.50 1.92
N ILE A 104 -2.46 -8.19 1.77
CA ILE A 104 -2.06 -7.52 0.52
C ILE A 104 -0.66 -6.98 0.67
N CYS A 105 0.15 -7.19 -0.36
CA CYS A 105 1.46 -6.60 -0.54
C CYS A 105 1.42 -5.56 -1.65
N ILE A 106 2.20 -4.51 -1.47
CA ILE A 106 2.53 -3.54 -2.50
C ILE A 106 4.05 -3.62 -2.70
N LEU A 107 4.46 -3.80 -3.94
CA LEU A 107 5.86 -3.82 -4.34
C LEU A 107 6.08 -2.75 -5.39
N ILE A 108 7.03 -1.87 -5.11
CA ILE A 108 7.48 -0.82 -6.03
C ILE A 108 8.94 -1.08 -6.33
N GLN A 109 9.29 -1.05 -7.61
CA GLN A 109 10.65 -1.32 -8.04
C GLN A 109 10.99 -0.41 -9.22
N ASP A 110 12.10 0.28 -9.13
CA ASP A 110 12.73 1.02 -10.21
C ASP A 110 13.78 0.17 -10.91
N SER A 111 14.19 0.59 -12.09
CA SER A 111 15.29 -0.04 -12.85
C SER A 111 15.10 -1.54 -13.12
N VAL A 112 13.85 -1.99 -13.24
CA VAL A 112 13.54 -3.39 -13.56
C VAL A 112 13.55 -3.59 -15.06
N ASN A 113 14.47 -4.44 -15.54
CA ASN A 113 14.61 -4.71 -16.96
C ASN A 113 13.62 -5.76 -17.49
N LYS A 114 13.09 -6.62 -16.60
CA LYS A 114 12.19 -7.71 -17.00
C LYS A 114 11.09 -7.93 -15.95
N ILE A 115 9.88 -8.17 -16.42
CA ILE A 115 8.73 -8.53 -15.58
C ILE A 115 9.02 -9.80 -14.78
N SER A 116 9.77 -10.76 -15.31
CA SER A 116 10.17 -11.99 -14.63
C SER A 116 10.96 -11.75 -13.33
N ASP A 117 11.73 -10.68 -13.25
CA ASP A 117 12.51 -10.33 -12.07
C ASP A 117 11.57 -9.90 -10.95
N LEU A 118 10.54 -9.12 -11.30
CA LEU A 118 9.49 -8.73 -10.36
C LEU A 118 8.65 -9.94 -9.90
N GLU A 119 8.31 -10.86 -10.78
CA GLU A 119 7.59 -12.08 -10.42
C GLU A 119 8.39 -12.94 -9.44
N THR A 120 9.71 -13.01 -9.62
CA THR A 120 10.60 -13.69 -8.66
C THR A 120 10.58 -13.02 -7.29
N GLU A 121 10.58 -11.70 -7.25
CA GLU A 121 10.52 -10.94 -6.01
C GLU A 121 9.15 -11.07 -5.34
N ILE A 122 8.06 -11.09 -6.08
CA ILE A 122 6.71 -11.38 -5.59
C ILE A 122 6.68 -12.73 -4.87
N GLU A 123 7.24 -13.77 -5.49
CA GLU A 123 7.30 -15.11 -4.89
C GLU A 123 8.18 -15.15 -3.63
N ARG A 124 9.22 -14.34 -3.56
CA ARG A 124 10.03 -14.17 -2.36
C ARG A 124 9.24 -13.53 -1.23
N ILE A 125 8.50 -12.44 -1.53
CA ILE A 125 7.70 -11.71 -0.54
C ILE A 125 6.55 -12.57 -0.01
N ARG A 126 5.91 -13.36 -0.84
CA ARG A 126 4.84 -14.27 -0.41
C ARG A 126 5.27 -15.26 0.68
N LYS A 127 6.55 -15.59 0.76
CA LYS A 127 7.10 -16.51 1.78
C LYS A 127 7.40 -15.82 3.12
N ILE A 128 7.34 -14.48 3.18
CA ILE A 128 7.60 -13.72 4.40
C ILE A 128 6.48 -13.94 5.41
N ASP A 129 6.83 -14.14 6.65
CA ASP A 129 5.89 -14.15 7.77
C ASP A 129 5.56 -12.70 8.17
N PHE A 130 4.40 -12.23 7.77
CA PHE A 130 3.97 -10.86 8.02
C PHE A 130 3.80 -10.54 9.51
N GLN A 131 3.40 -11.51 10.32
CA GLN A 131 3.27 -11.29 11.76
C GLN A 131 4.65 -11.10 12.42
N LYS A 132 5.63 -11.85 11.97
CA LYS A 132 7.03 -11.68 12.40
C LYS A 132 7.57 -10.33 11.98
N GLU A 133 7.36 -9.93 10.72
CA GLU A 133 7.82 -8.64 10.20
C GLU A 133 7.10 -7.45 10.88
N TYR A 134 5.82 -7.57 11.17
CA TYR A 134 5.09 -6.59 11.97
C TYR A 134 5.72 -6.43 13.37
N THR A 135 6.03 -7.54 14.01
CA THR A 135 6.65 -7.54 15.34
C THR A 135 8.05 -6.92 15.31
N ASN A 136 8.86 -7.28 14.32
CA ASN A 136 10.19 -6.73 14.08
C ASN A 136 10.14 -5.21 13.85
N THR A 137 9.27 -4.77 12.95
CA THR A 137 9.06 -3.36 12.62
C THR A 137 8.62 -2.56 13.85
N LYS A 138 7.66 -3.08 14.60
CA LYS A 138 7.19 -2.44 15.83
C LYS A 138 8.28 -2.33 16.88
N SER A 139 9.10 -3.36 17.03
CA SER A 139 10.23 -3.38 17.96
C SER A 139 11.32 -2.39 17.55
N TYR A 140 11.62 -2.33 16.24
CA TYR A 140 12.57 -1.37 15.67
C TYR A 140 12.16 0.08 15.99
N TRP A 141 10.91 0.46 15.67
CA TRP A 141 10.44 1.83 15.89
C TRP A 141 10.33 2.19 17.36
N ARG A 142 9.95 1.25 18.22
CA ARG A 142 9.96 1.48 19.67
C ARG A 142 11.38 1.73 20.20
N LYS A 143 12.35 0.94 19.74
CA LYS A 143 13.75 1.13 20.09
C LYS A 143 14.25 2.47 19.56
N PHE A 144 13.91 2.81 18.33
CA PHE A 144 14.28 4.07 17.70
C PHE A 144 13.81 5.28 18.54
N VAL A 145 12.53 5.34 18.86
CA VAL A 145 11.98 6.42 19.71
C VAL A 145 12.68 6.48 21.05
N LYS A 146 12.91 5.33 21.69
CA LYS A 146 13.58 5.28 23.00
C LYS A 146 15.01 5.82 22.94
N THR A 147 15.74 5.51 21.85
CA THR A 147 17.14 5.92 21.69
C THR A 147 17.27 7.41 21.32
N HIS A 148 16.32 7.93 20.54
CA HIS A 148 16.36 9.32 20.03
C HIS A 148 15.47 10.29 20.81
N ASN A 149 14.91 9.86 21.94
CA ASN A 149 14.15 10.71 22.84
C ASN A 149 15.10 11.63 23.61
N GLY A 150 15.52 12.72 22.98
CA GLY A 150 16.46 13.70 23.57
C GLY A 150 15.86 14.57 24.68
N LEU A 151 14.53 14.60 24.83
CA LEU A 151 13.84 15.30 25.90
C LEU A 151 13.52 14.32 27.04
N ASN A 152 14.05 14.62 28.21
CA ASN A 152 13.67 13.89 29.42
C ASN A 152 12.29 14.38 29.90
N LEU A 153 11.26 13.96 29.20
CA LEU A 153 9.87 14.34 29.50
C LEU A 153 9.45 13.65 30.79
N LYS A 154 9.01 14.44 31.75
CA LYS A 154 8.40 13.94 33.00
C LYS A 154 7.08 13.23 32.67
N GLU A 155 6.58 12.43 33.58
CA GLU A 155 5.26 11.84 33.41
C GLU A 155 4.19 12.94 33.25
N PRO A 156 3.28 12.80 32.26
CA PRO A 156 2.28 13.83 32.01
C PRO A 156 1.31 13.93 33.19
N LYS A 157 0.99 15.14 33.59
CA LYS A 157 0.09 15.42 34.72
C LYS A 157 -1.37 15.56 34.31
N ASN A 158 -1.62 15.72 33.02
CA ASN A 158 -2.96 15.91 32.43
C ASN A 158 -2.99 15.50 30.96
N SER A 159 -4.19 15.44 30.39
CA SER A 159 -4.41 15.03 28.99
C SER A 159 -3.75 15.94 27.96
N TYR A 160 -3.53 17.20 28.28
CA TYR A 160 -2.85 18.15 27.40
C TYR A 160 -1.35 17.81 27.29
N GLU A 161 -0.69 17.54 28.41
CA GLU A 161 0.71 17.12 28.45
C GLU A 161 0.91 15.75 27.77
N GLU A 162 -0.03 14.82 27.94
CA GLU A 162 -0.04 13.54 27.21
C GLU A 162 -0.05 13.76 25.70
N LYS A 163 -0.92 14.65 25.23
CA LYS A 163 -1.02 14.97 23.81
C LYS A 163 0.24 15.63 23.25
N ILE A 164 0.87 16.53 24.02
CA ILE A 164 2.17 17.13 23.64
C ILE A 164 3.23 16.03 23.51
N GLN A 165 3.32 15.12 24.46
CA GLN A 165 4.28 14.02 24.42
C GLN A 165 4.03 13.08 23.24
N GLU A 166 2.77 12.81 22.91
CA GLU A 166 2.39 12.02 21.74
C GLU A 166 2.83 12.71 20.43
N ILE A 167 2.56 14.01 20.29
CA ILE A 167 2.99 14.79 19.13
C ILE A 167 4.52 14.78 19.01
N TYR A 168 5.23 14.98 20.10
CA TYR A 168 6.68 14.92 20.12
C TYR A 168 7.23 13.55 19.63
N LYS A 169 6.68 12.44 20.15
CA LYS A 169 7.07 11.10 19.71
C LYS A 169 6.78 10.87 18.24
N ARG A 170 5.64 11.35 17.73
CA ARG A 170 5.28 11.29 16.30
C ARG A 170 6.25 12.11 15.45
N THR A 171 6.66 13.28 15.92
CA THR A 171 7.63 14.12 15.23
C THR A 171 8.99 13.43 15.11
N ILE A 172 9.48 12.77 16.18
CA ILE A 172 10.72 11.98 16.11
C ILE A 172 10.63 10.88 15.04
N LEU A 173 9.48 10.21 14.94
CA LEU A 173 9.26 9.15 13.93
C LEU A 173 9.20 9.69 12.50
N LEU A 174 8.80 10.95 12.33
CA LEU A 174 8.68 11.56 11.01
C LEU A 174 10.05 11.83 10.36
N PHE A 175 11.04 12.25 11.11
CA PHE A 175 12.37 12.61 10.58
C PHE A 175 13.01 11.50 9.75
N PRO A 176 13.15 10.26 10.23
CA PRO A 176 13.78 9.20 9.41
C PRO A 176 12.96 8.79 8.19
N LEU A 177 11.64 9.05 8.19
CA LEU A 177 10.78 8.81 7.02
C LEU A 177 10.97 9.87 5.93
N LEU A 178 11.36 11.09 6.31
CA LEU A 178 11.61 12.21 5.39
C LEU A 178 13.06 12.28 4.96
N GLN A 179 13.96 11.51 5.59
CA GLN A 179 15.39 11.55 5.35
C GLN A 179 15.80 10.57 4.25
N ASN A 180 16.53 11.08 3.27
CA ASN A 180 17.23 10.22 2.33
C ASN A 180 18.40 9.53 3.05
N GLN A 181 18.39 8.22 3.12
CA GLN A 181 19.38 7.43 3.88
C GLN A 181 20.81 7.52 3.30
N THR A 182 20.93 7.82 1.99
CA THR A 182 22.23 7.92 1.32
C THR A 182 22.87 9.29 1.49
N THR A 183 22.08 10.35 1.35
CA THR A 183 22.57 11.73 1.35
C THR A 183 22.41 12.44 2.70
N GLY A 184 21.55 11.93 3.57
CA GLY A 184 21.15 12.58 4.81
C GLY A 184 20.21 13.77 4.63
N GLY A 185 19.87 14.13 3.39
CA GLY A 185 18.93 15.22 3.09
C GLY A 185 17.53 14.92 3.59
N ILE A 186 16.84 15.92 4.09
CA ILE A 186 15.47 15.82 4.59
C ILE A 186 14.55 16.61 3.66
N ILE A 187 13.50 15.98 3.14
CA ILE A 187 12.47 16.66 2.37
C ILE A 187 11.55 17.44 3.30
N ALA A 188 11.08 18.62 2.84
CA ALA A 188 10.30 19.54 3.67
C ALA A 188 8.90 18.99 4.00
N ALA A 189 8.29 18.25 3.08
CA ALA A 189 7.00 17.62 3.24
C ALA A 189 6.89 16.36 2.39
N PRO A 190 6.17 15.33 2.84
CA PRO A 190 5.93 14.11 2.07
C PRO A 190 4.83 14.29 1.03
N GLU A 191 4.00 15.34 1.17
CA GLU A 191 2.90 15.62 0.27
C GLU A 191 3.43 16.22 -1.04
N ILE A 192 2.97 15.64 -2.14
CA ILE A 192 3.15 16.19 -3.49
C ILE A 192 1.80 16.75 -3.91
N ASP A 193 1.74 18.03 -4.23
CA ASP A 193 0.55 18.67 -4.79
C ASP A 193 0.29 18.04 -6.18
N GLU A 194 -0.95 17.66 -6.45
CA GLU A 194 -1.37 17.12 -7.76
C GLU A 194 -1.13 18.13 -8.89
N ASP A 195 -1.15 19.42 -8.55
CA ASP A 195 -0.78 20.51 -9.44
C ASP A 195 0.67 20.94 -9.15
N LEU A 196 1.63 20.31 -9.84
CA LEU A 196 3.06 20.60 -9.73
C LEU A 196 3.42 22.08 -9.89
N THR A 197 2.50 22.90 -10.43
CA THR A 197 2.68 24.34 -10.56
C THR A 197 2.50 25.08 -9.24
N LYS A 198 1.80 24.47 -8.29
CA LYS A 198 1.53 25.02 -6.95
C LYS A 198 2.45 24.45 -5.88
N CYS A 199 3.16 23.36 -6.17
CA CYS A 199 4.21 22.91 -5.28
C CYS A 199 5.19 24.04 -5.09
N GLY A 200 5.17 24.64 -3.92
CA GLY A 200 6.22 25.55 -3.52
C GLY A 200 7.53 24.81 -3.77
N ARG A 201 8.43 25.40 -4.54
CA ARG A 201 9.75 24.83 -4.81
C ARG A 201 10.55 24.82 -3.52
N TYR A 202 10.32 23.81 -2.71
CA TYR A 202 11.21 23.47 -1.60
C TYR A 202 12.36 22.66 -2.18
N ALA A 203 13.27 23.37 -2.80
CA ALA A 203 14.57 22.83 -3.16
C ALA A 203 15.51 22.96 -1.96
#